data_47bfd8efe556e7cac450e8e05509fcb7
#
_entry.id   47bfd8efe556e7cac450e8e05509fcb7
#
_cell.length_a   1.000
_cell.length_b   1.000
_cell.length_c   1.000
_cell.angle_alpha   90.00
_cell.angle_beta   90.00
_cell.angle_gamma   90.00
#
_symmetry.space_group_name_H-M   'P 1'
#
loop_
_entity.id
_entity.type
_entity.pdbx_description
1 polymer ?
#
loop_
_entity_poly.entity_id
_entity_poly.type
_entity_poly.pdbx_seq_one_letter_code
_entity_poly.pdbx_strand_id
1 'polypeptide(L)'
;MKKKKLLIVLSSFLILVSGCEKLDKSPNNISPENTSPSKISETPSSPQQTDPAPSAPASPSPSASQPIPEETAPPAPPPQEQSPDPSVENKLLASFATTIMDHGKARMTNLKLAAKAIDGYVVKAGEEFSFNAVVGKRTKERGYQKAITYVNGEKVKDYGGGICQISTTLYNAALNAQLNVTERHEHGVEVPYIEKGKDATVDYENLDLKFQNPFDYSIMLSVSVSKNEVNATISR
;
A
#
# COMPACT_ATOMS: atom_id res chain seq x y z
N MET A 1 55.56 21.26 13.61
CA MET A 1 54.50 22.28 13.75
C MET A 1 54.35 23.02 12.44
N LYS A 2 53.37 22.70 11.62
CA LYS A 2 52.99 23.50 10.43
C LYS A 2 51.46 23.59 10.40
N LYS A 3 50.94 24.76 10.76
CA LYS A 3 49.51 25.11 10.74
C LYS A 3 49.10 25.35 9.28
N LYS A 4 48.19 24.52 8.71
CA LYS A 4 47.53 24.82 7.45
C LYS A 4 46.27 25.63 7.71
N LYS A 5 46.27 26.85 7.17
CA LYS A 5 45.13 27.78 7.19
C LYS A 5 44.09 27.29 6.18
N LEU A 6 42.84 27.09 6.67
CA LEU A 6 41.68 26.82 5.86
C LEU A 6 41.12 28.14 5.35
N LEU A 7 41.11 28.29 4.03
CA LEU A 7 40.56 29.46 3.32
C LEU A 7 39.07 29.20 3.05
N ILE A 8 38.20 29.94 3.72
CA ILE A 8 36.77 29.93 3.49
C ILE A 8 36.48 30.96 2.39
N VAL A 9 36.04 30.50 1.22
CA VAL A 9 35.54 31.35 0.15
C VAL A 9 34.03 31.50 0.34
N LEU A 10 33.62 32.69 0.80
CA LEU A 10 32.23 33.13 0.83
C LEU A 10 31.87 33.62 -0.59
N SER A 11 31.04 32.87 -1.30
CA SER A 11 30.41 33.34 -2.54
C SER A 11 29.05 33.96 -2.21
N SER A 12 29.00 35.27 -2.19
CA SER A 12 27.76 36.05 -2.08
C SER A 12 27.05 36.04 -3.43
N PHE A 13 25.89 35.40 -3.52
CA PHE A 13 25.01 35.52 -4.68
C PHE A 13 23.92 36.55 -4.39
N LEU A 14 24.10 37.70 -5.04
CA LEU A 14 23.19 38.86 -4.99
C LEU A 14 22.01 38.55 -5.94
N ILE A 15 20.79 38.38 -5.39
CA ILE A 15 19.59 38.32 -6.19
C ILE A 15 18.97 39.70 -6.28
N LEU A 16 18.96 40.26 -7.47
CA LEU A 16 18.22 41.47 -7.83
C LEU A 16 16.71 41.14 -7.86
N VAL A 17 15.97 41.87 -7.06
CA VAL A 17 14.52 42.02 -7.13
C VAL A 17 14.20 43.19 -8.07
N SER A 18 13.43 42.96 -9.10
CA SER A 18 12.72 43.98 -9.87
C SER A 18 11.51 43.26 -10.45
N GLY A 19 10.32 43.69 -10.38
CA GLY A 19 9.61 44.92 -10.14
C GLY A 19 8.13 44.60 -10.31
N CYS A 20 7.29 45.31 -9.59
CA CYS A 20 5.83 45.29 -9.68
C CYS A 20 5.29 45.56 -11.10
N GLU A 21 4.17 44.88 -11.44
CA GLU A 21 3.08 45.62 -12.08
C GLU A 21 1.72 45.00 -11.72
N LYS A 22 0.92 45.82 -11.07
CA LYS A 22 -0.52 45.66 -10.88
C LYS A 22 -1.22 46.04 -12.19
N LEU A 23 -2.20 45.27 -12.61
CA LEU A 23 -3.35 45.82 -13.36
C LEU A 23 -4.63 45.15 -12.88
N ASP A 24 -5.40 45.99 -12.31
CA ASP A 24 -6.77 45.98 -11.89
C ASP A 24 -7.73 45.93 -13.12
N LYS A 25 -8.84 45.21 -13.03
CA LYS A 25 -10.21 45.59 -13.34
C LYS A 25 -11.14 44.39 -13.54
N SER A 26 -12.02 44.19 -12.61
CA SER A 26 -13.39 43.69 -12.74
C SER A 26 -14.29 44.81 -13.39
N PRO A 27 -15.56 44.67 -13.73
CA PRO A 27 -16.55 43.57 -13.68
C PRO A 27 -17.46 43.48 -14.94
N ASN A 28 -18.29 42.46 -15.04
CA ASN A 28 -19.67 42.48 -15.57
C ASN A 28 -20.25 41.07 -15.43
N ASN A 29 -21.08 40.82 -14.54
CA ASN A 29 -22.50 40.96 -14.24
C ASN A 29 -23.40 40.96 -15.48
N ILE A 30 -24.09 39.83 -15.73
CA ILE A 30 -25.43 39.71 -16.29
C ILE A 30 -26.00 38.34 -15.90
N SER A 31 -26.94 38.30 -15.03
CA SER A 31 -28.12 37.44 -14.95
C SER A 31 -29.30 38.38 -15.23
N PRO A 32 -30.50 38.02 -15.63
CA PRO A 32 -31.29 36.82 -15.32
C PRO A 32 -32.26 36.39 -16.47
N GLU A 33 -33.18 35.58 -16.04
CA GLU A 33 -34.55 35.32 -16.54
C GLU A 33 -34.75 33.97 -17.23
N ASN A 34 -35.34 33.02 -16.53
CA ASN A 34 -36.77 32.89 -16.22
C ASN A 34 -37.61 32.46 -17.43
N THR A 35 -38.05 31.23 -17.44
CA THR A 35 -39.42 30.84 -17.73
C THR A 35 -39.69 29.36 -17.51
N SER A 36 -40.50 29.04 -16.54
CA SER A 36 -41.46 27.94 -16.47
C SER A 36 -42.82 28.56 -16.88
N PRO A 37 -43.92 27.90 -17.20
CA PRO A 37 -44.37 26.55 -16.96
C PRO A 37 -45.22 25.96 -18.12
N SER A 38 -45.62 24.68 -18.04
CA SER A 38 -46.96 24.18 -18.38
C SER A 38 -47.07 22.68 -18.07
N LYS A 39 -47.85 22.45 -17.12
CA LYS A 39 -48.97 21.55 -16.83
C LYS A 39 -49.73 21.03 -18.05
N ILE A 40 -50.15 19.76 -17.96
CA ILE A 40 -51.48 19.17 -18.18
C ILE A 40 -51.27 17.66 -18.05
N SER A 41 -51.74 16.94 -17.01
CA SER A 41 -53.07 16.38 -16.77
C SER A 41 -53.43 15.30 -17.81
N GLU A 42 -53.55 14.05 -17.46
CA GLU A 42 -54.71 13.39 -16.86
C GLU A 42 -54.50 11.87 -16.73
N THR A 43 -54.92 11.28 -15.66
CA THR A 43 -55.31 9.89 -15.36
C THR A 43 -56.77 9.70 -15.86
N PRO A 44 -57.46 8.55 -15.89
CA PRO A 44 -57.19 7.19 -15.44
C PRO A 44 -57.72 6.09 -16.37
N SER A 45 -57.45 4.83 -16.10
CA SER A 45 -58.42 3.73 -16.11
C SER A 45 -57.80 2.37 -15.85
N SER A 46 -58.20 1.76 -14.77
CA SER A 46 -58.34 0.29 -14.55
C SER A 46 -59.81 -0.06 -14.87
N PRO A 47 -60.31 -1.28 -14.97
CA PRO A 47 -59.88 -2.58 -14.49
C PRO A 47 -60.11 -3.74 -15.47
N GLN A 48 -59.64 -4.95 -15.21
CA GLN A 48 -60.40 -6.21 -15.11
C GLN A 48 -59.52 -7.46 -15.03
N GLN A 49 -59.66 -8.10 -13.94
CA GLN A 49 -59.79 -9.52 -13.57
C GLN A 49 -59.98 -10.53 -14.69
N THR A 50 -59.23 -11.65 -14.59
CA THR A 50 -59.75 -13.00 -14.57
C THR A 50 -58.64 -14.00 -14.09
N ASP A 51 -58.94 -14.70 -13.00
CA ASP A 51 -58.39 -16.00 -12.56
C ASP A 51 -58.95 -17.15 -13.46
N PRO A 52 -58.53 -18.44 -13.35
CA PRO A 52 -57.80 -19.09 -12.25
C PRO A 52 -56.67 -20.06 -12.67
N ALA A 53 -55.91 -20.49 -11.68
CA ALA A 53 -54.87 -21.50 -11.69
C ALA A 53 -55.31 -22.91 -12.11
N PRO A 54 -54.35 -23.81 -12.37
CA PRO A 54 -54.29 -25.00 -11.56
C PRO A 54 -52.92 -25.42 -11.04
N SER A 55 -52.94 -25.73 -9.75
CA SER A 55 -52.25 -26.79 -8.99
C SER A 55 -50.82 -27.19 -9.38
N ALA A 56 -49.87 -26.82 -8.53
CA ALA A 56 -48.55 -27.42 -8.39
C ALA A 56 -48.60 -28.74 -7.59
N PRO A 57 -47.74 -29.73 -7.87
CA PRO A 57 -47.44 -30.79 -6.94
C PRO A 57 -46.26 -30.40 -6.03
N ALA A 58 -46.35 -30.86 -4.79
CA ALA A 58 -45.44 -30.61 -3.66
C ALA A 58 -43.98 -30.93 -3.95
N SER A 59 -43.13 -29.99 -3.57
CA SER A 59 -41.69 -30.16 -3.47
C SER A 59 -41.32 -30.79 -2.12
N PRO A 60 -40.41 -31.78 -2.06
CA PRO A 60 -39.97 -32.31 -0.80
C PRO A 60 -39.02 -31.34 -0.08
N SER A 61 -39.22 -31.31 1.23
CA SER A 61 -38.42 -30.55 2.21
C SER A 61 -36.91 -30.76 2.05
N PRO A 62 -36.07 -29.73 2.12
CA PRO A 62 -34.64 -29.95 2.11
C PRO A 62 -34.18 -30.52 3.46
N SER A 63 -33.52 -31.64 3.35
CA SER A 63 -32.77 -32.32 4.39
C SER A 63 -31.72 -31.39 4.99
N ALA A 64 -31.54 -31.50 6.29
CA ALA A 64 -30.61 -30.77 7.12
C ALA A 64 -29.24 -30.66 6.47
N SER A 65 -28.79 -29.41 6.24
CA SER A 65 -27.41 -29.08 5.86
C SER A 65 -26.50 -29.44 7.04
N GLN A 66 -25.64 -30.42 6.83
CA GLN A 66 -24.51 -30.66 7.73
C GLN A 66 -23.57 -29.44 7.68
N PRO A 67 -22.94 -29.03 8.80
CA PRO A 67 -21.96 -27.98 8.81
C PRO A 67 -20.75 -28.42 7.97
N ILE A 68 -20.41 -27.61 6.98
CA ILE A 68 -19.16 -27.74 6.20
C ILE A 68 -18.02 -27.61 7.24
N PRO A 69 -17.05 -28.51 7.29
CA PRO A 69 -15.88 -28.32 8.11
C PRO A 69 -15.17 -27.04 7.66
N GLU A 70 -14.99 -26.10 8.58
CA GLU A 70 -14.14 -24.92 8.42
C GLU A 70 -12.74 -25.41 8.06
N GLU A 71 -12.39 -25.29 6.77
CA GLU A 71 -11.06 -25.57 6.27
C GLU A 71 -10.12 -24.53 6.89
N THR A 72 -9.52 -24.90 8.00
CA THR A 72 -8.46 -24.14 8.64
C THR A 72 -7.32 -23.99 7.64
N ALA A 73 -7.18 -22.78 7.12
CA ALA A 73 -6.01 -22.40 6.33
C ALA A 73 -4.74 -22.85 7.09
N PRO A 74 -3.79 -23.47 6.42
CA PRO A 74 -2.58 -23.95 7.09
C PRO A 74 -1.91 -22.79 7.83
N PRO A 75 -1.38 -23.01 9.05
CA PRO A 75 -0.65 -21.99 9.78
C PRO A 75 0.51 -21.52 8.91
N ALA A 76 0.68 -20.19 8.82
CA ALA A 76 1.83 -19.59 8.13
C ALA A 76 3.12 -20.27 8.65
N PRO A 77 4.05 -20.66 7.76
CA PRO A 77 5.28 -21.30 8.19
C PRO A 77 5.98 -20.40 9.21
N PRO A 78 6.62 -20.99 10.25
CA PRO A 78 7.39 -20.23 11.21
C PRO A 78 8.45 -19.41 10.48
N PRO A 79 8.84 -18.22 11.00
CA PRO A 79 9.92 -17.45 10.44
C PRO A 79 11.14 -18.37 10.31
N GLN A 80 11.57 -18.65 9.09
CA GLN A 80 12.76 -19.46 8.88
C GLN A 80 13.95 -18.66 9.40
N GLU A 81 14.68 -19.18 10.40
CA GLU A 81 16.03 -18.76 10.70
C GLU A 81 16.88 -19.11 9.48
N GLN A 82 16.89 -18.20 8.50
CA GLN A 82 17.79 -18.32 7.36
C GLN A 82 19.15 -17.86 7.84
N SER A 83 20.05 -18.81 8.07
CA SER A 83 21.46 -18.51 8.13
C SER A 83 21.85 -17.82 6.83
N PRO A 84 22.68 -16.75 6.86
CA PRO A 84 23.09 -16.06 5.65
C PRO A 84 23.72 -17.08 4.70
N ASP A 85 23.18 -17.20 3.49
CA ASP A 85 23.71 -18.05 2.43
C ASP A 85 25.11 -17.52 2.08
N PRO A 86 26.19 -18.31 2.25
CA PRO A 86 27.56 -17.88 1.96
C PRO A 86 27.79 -17.57 0.48
N SER A 87 26.82 -17.85 -0.41
CA SER A 87 26.86 -17.50 -1.83
C SER A 87 26.43 -16.06 -2.13
N VAL A 88 25.89 -15.32 -1.14
CA VAL A 88 25.49 -13.93 -1.31
C VAL A 88 26.72 -13.03 -1.13
N GLU A 89 27.32 -12.62 -2.22
CA GLU A 89 28.29 -11.53 -2.21
C GLU A 89 27.58 -10.25 -1.77
N ASN A 90 28.12 -9.54 -0.78
CA ASN A 90 27.48 -8.35 -0.21
C ASN A 90 27.58 -7.13 -1.16
N LYS A 91 27.21 -7.32 -2.43
CA LYS A 91 27.18 -6.30 -3.47
C LYS A 91 25.80 -5.68 -3.56
N LEU A 92 25.68 -4.41 -3.21
CA LEU A 92 24.44 -3.63 -3.36
C LEU A 92 24.01 -3.59 -4.82
N LEU A 93 22.77 -4.03 -5.12
CA LEU A 93 22.12 -3.90 -6.41
C LEU A 93 21.24 -2.64 -6.46
N ALA A 94 20.42 -2.43 -5.43
CA ALA A 94 19.56 -1.25 -5.34
C ALA A 94 19.20 -0.92 -3.90
N SER A 95 18.74 0.31 -3.70
CA SER A 95 18.14 0.77 -2.44
C SER A 95 17.01 1.76 -2.72
N PHE A 96 16.09 1.86 -1.77
CA PHE A 96 15.06 2.89 -1.75
C PHE A 96 14.69 3.23 -0.32
N ALA A 97 14.32 4.50 -0.08
CA ALA A 97 13.90 4.95 1.25
C ALA A 97 12.63 5.79 1.17
N THR A 98 11.80 5.70 2.21
CA THR A 98 10.61 6.55 2.38
C THR A 98 10.63 7.20 3.74
N THR A 99 10.23 8.48 3.81
CA THR A 99 10.19 9.26 5.06
C THR A 99 9.00 8.84 5.92
N ILE A 100 9.23 8.63 7.21
CA ILE A 100 8.18 8.36 8.19
C ILE A 100 7.56 9.69 8.64
N MET A 101 6.29 9.90 8.31
CA MET A 101 5.56 11.13 8.66
C MET A 101 4.79 10.99 9.99
N ASP A 102 4.39 9.77 10.37
CA ASP A 102 3.71 9.49 11.64
C ASP A 102 4.59 8.59 12.52
N HIS A 103 5.02 9.14 13.65
CA HIS A 103 5.90 8.50 14.63
C HIS A 103 5.12 7.87 15.81
N GLY A 104 3.82 7.68 15.67
CA GLY A 104 3.00 7.02 16.70
C GLY A 104 3.59 5.67 17.12
N LYS A 105 3.68 5.42 18.44
CA LYS A 105 4.35 4.23 19.00
C LYS A 105 3.83 2.92 18.39
N ALA A 106 2.52 2.79 18.24
CA ALA A 106 1.89 1.61 17.66
C ALA A 106 2.34 1.39 16.20
N ARG A 107 2.31 2.46 15.38
CA ARG A 107 2.78 2.43 14.00
C ARG A 107 4.27 2.04 13.91
N MET A 108 5.11 2.68 14.70
CA MET A 108 6.56 2.37 14.72
C MET A 108 6.84 0.93 15.13
N THR A 109 6.05 0.36 16.04
CA THR A 109 6.13 -1.06 16.41
C THR A 109 5.79 -1.94 15.20
N ASN A 110 4.69 -1.65 14.49
CA ASN A 110 4.27 -2.41 13.32
C ASN A 110 5.32 -2.37 12.20
N LEU A 111 5.87 -1.18 11.89
CA LEU A 111 6.92 -1.03 10.89
C LEU A 111 8.14 -1.89 11.22
N LYS A 112 8.61 -1.85 12.48
CA LYS A 112 9.77 -2.64 12.93
C LYS A 112 9.53 -4.14 12.87
N LEU A 113 8.32 -4.61 13.22
CA LEU A 113 7.96 -6.02 13.15
C LEU A 113 7.96 -6.53 11.70
N ALA A 114 7.34 -5.77 10.78
CA ALA A 114 7.32 -6.15 9.38
C ALA A 114 8.72 -6.10 8.74
N ALA A 115 9.50 -5.05 9.03
CA ALA A 115 10.89 -4.94 8.57
C ALA A 115 11.73 -6.12 9.05
N LYS A 116 11.66 -6.47 10.34
CA LYS A 116 12.39 -7.60 10.91
C LYS A 116 12.05 -8.94 10.26
N ALA A 117 10.81 -9.12 9.80
CA ALA A 117 10.40 -10.36 9.13
C ALA A 117 11.04 -10.51 7.74
N ILE A 118 11.40 -9.39 7.09
CA ILE A 118 11.97 -9.37 5.74
C ILE A 118 13.49 -9.26 5.78
N ASP A 119 14.03 -8.61 6.81
CA ASP A 119 15.47 -8.32 6.91
C ASP A 119 16.30 -9.61 6.92
N GLY A 120 17.22 -9.72 5.96
CA GLY A 120 18.04 -10.92 5.72
C GLY A 120 17.34 -12.02 4.90
N TYR A 121 16.12 -11.77 4.37
CA TYR A 121 15.45 -12.79 3.55
C TYR A 121 16.16 -12.99 2.21
N VAL A 122 16.46 -14.25 1.88
CA VAL A 122 17.14 -14.64 0.63
C VAL A 122 16.10 -15.13 -0.37
N VAL A 123 16.08 -14.51 -1.56
CA VAL A 123 15.28 -14.95 -2.71
C VAL A 123 16.22 -15.63 -3.69
N LYS A 124 16.11 -16.95 -3.85
CA LYS A 124 16.98 -17.73 -4.73
C LYS A 124 16.77 -17.37 -6.20
N ALA A 125 17.69 -17.81 -7.05
CA ALA A 125 17.57 -17.69 -8.50
C ALA A 125 16.21 -18.24 -8.99
N GLY A 126 15.44 -17.43 -9.71
CA GLY A 126 14.13 -17.79 -10.23
C GLY A 126 12.98 -17.86 -9.20
N GLU A 127 13.25 -17.68 -7.90
CA GLU A 127 12.24 -17.75 -6.84
C GLU A 127 11.39 -16.48 -6.80
N GLU A 128 10.10 -16.63 -6.40
CA GLU A 128 9.20 -15.52 -6.16
C GLU A 128 9.12 -15.20 -4.66
N PHE A 129 9.28 -13.93 -4.34
CA PHE A 129 9.02 -13.37 -3.01
C PHE A 129 7.54 -12.98 -2.90
N SER A 130 6.89 -13.32 -1.77
CA SER A 130 5.57 -12.84 -1.38
C SER A 130 5.66 -12.12 -0.05
N PHE A 131 5.25 -10.85 -0.03
CA PHE A 131 5.25 -10.04 1.19
C PHE A 131 4.36 -10.65 2.28
N ASN A 132 3.17 -11.12 1.90
CA ASN A 132 2.23 -11.71 2.84
C ASN A 132 2.71 -13.06 3.38
N ALA A 133 3.37 -13.88 2.56
CA ALA A 133 3.95 -15.14 3.02
C ALA A 133 5.06 -14.91 4.06
N VAL A 134 5.93 -13.92 3.82
CA VAL A 134 7.07 -13.64 4.71
C VAL A 134 6.65 -12.88 5.97
N VAL A 135 5.88 -11.81 5.85
CA VAL A 135 5.43 -10.99 6.99
C VAL A 135 4.33 -11.68 7.79
N GLY A 136 3.47 -12.44 7.14
CA GLY A 136 2.37 -13.19 7.74
C GLY A 136 1.22 -12.30 8.24
N LYS A 137 0.21 -12.90 8.86
CA LYS A 137 -1.00 -12.21 9.37
C LYS A 137 -0.63 -11.23 10.50
N ARG A 138 -1.20 -10.03 10.46
CA ARG A 138 -0.91 -8.93 11.41
C ARG A 138 -1.88 -9.04 12.58
N THR A 139 -1.52 -9.82 13.59
CA THR A 139 -2.38 -10.04 14.75
C THR A 139 -1.75 -9.53 16.04
N LYS A 140 -2.59 -9.36 17.07
CA LYS A 140 -2.16 -8.96 18.42
C LYS A 140 -1.15 -9.94 19.01
N GLU A 141 -1.37 -11.24 18.80
CA GLU A 141 -0.55 -12.34 19.31
C GLU A 141 0.87 -12.29 18.74
N ARG A 142 1.02 -11.79 17.51
CA ARG A 142 2.31 -11.55 16.85
C ARG A 142 2.93 -10.19 17.20
N GLY A 143 2.34 -9.46 18.17
CA GLY A 143 2.84 -8.19 18.67
C GLY A 143 2.43 -6.96 17.87
N TYR A 144 1.65 -7.11 16.78
CA TYR A 144 1.14 -5.97 16.03
C TYR A 144 0.15 -5.17 16.88
N GLN A 145 0.11 -3.86 16.64
CA GLN A 145 -0.72 -2.92 17.39
C GLN A 145 -1.69 -2.21 16.45
N LYS A 146 -2.81 -1.75 17.01
CA LYS A 146 -3.78 -0.96 16.24
C LYS A 146 -3.22 0.44 15.99
N ALA A 147 -3.01 0.77 14.72
CA ALA A 147 -2.60 2.07 14.24
C ALA A 147 -3.45 2.47 13.04
N ILE A 148 -3.34 3.72 12.60
CA ILE A 148 -4.11 4.21 11.45
C ILE A 148 -3.70 3.44 10.20
N THR A 149 -4.70 2.95 9.49
CA THR A 149 -4.63 2.37 8.15
C THR A 149 -5.79 2.90 7.29
N TYR A 150 -5.81 2.57 6.01
CA TYR A 150 -6.88 2.93 5.10
C TYR A 150 -7.62 1.66 4.66
N VAL A 151 -8.94 1.65 4.80
CA VAL A 151 -9.82 0.59 4.32
C VAL A 151 -10.91 1.27 3.47
N ASN A 152 -11.03 0.90 2.20
CA ASN A 152 -11.98 1.50 1.26
C ASN A 152 -11.89 3.05 1.19
N GLY A 153 -10.68 3.60 1.33
CA GLY A 153 -10.45 5.04 1.32
C GLY A 153 -10.67 5.76 2.66
N GLU A 154 -11.17 5.08 3.67
CA GLU A 154 -11.42 5.64 5.00
C GLU A 154 -10.29 5.35 5.98
N LYS A 155 -10.01 6.31 6.87
CA LYS A 155 -9.04 6.11 7.96
C LYS A 155 -9.66 5.31 9.08
N VAL A 156 -9.11 4.14 9.33
CA VAL A 156 -9.51 3.27 10.45
C VAL A 156 -8.32 2.93 11.33
N LYS A 157 -8.56 2.43 12.53
CA LYS A 157 -7.50 1.86 13.39
C LYS A 157 -7.59 0.35 13.36
N ASP A 158 -6.56 -0.30 12.82
CA ASP A 158 -6.48 -1.76 12.80
C ASP A 158 -5.06 -2.26 13.01
N TYR A 159 -4.94 -3.58 13.27
CA TYR A 159 -3.65 -4.22 13.49
C TYR A 159 -2.79 -4.13 12.23
N GLY A 160 -1.53 -3.78 12.41
CA GLY A 160 -0.60 -3.63 11.29
C GLY A 160 -0.66 -2.28 10.57
N GLY A 161 -1.45 -1.29 11.07
CA GLY A 161 -1.46 0.05 10.46
C GLY A 161 -0.04 0.59 10.25
N GLY A 162 0.24 1.04 9.03
CA GLY A 162 1.55 1.53 8.58
C GLY A 162 2.35 0.58 7.70
N ILE A 163 2.06 -0.72 7.68
CA ILE A 163 2.86 -1.74 6.98
C ILE A 163 2.96 -1.49 5.47
N CYS A 164 1.95 -0.92 4.84
CA CYS A 164 2.00 -0.56 3.42
C CYS A 164 3.15 0.41 3.08
N GLN A 165 3.73 1.10 4.05
CA GLN A 165 4.95 1.87 3.83
C GLN A 165 6.17 0.95 3.65
N ILE A 166 6.23 -0.20 4.34
CA ILE A 166 7.29 -1.21 4.16
C ILE A 166 7.18 -1.84 2.76
N SER A 167 5.97 -2.28 2.37
CA SER A 167 5.76 -2.87 1.04
C SER A 167 6.05 -1.87 -0.08
N THR A 168 5.64 -0.62 0.06
CA THR A 168 5.95 0.46 -0.90
C THR A 168 7.46 0.70 -1.04
N THR A 169 8.17 0.75 0.09
CA THR A 169 9.63 0.97 0.07
C THR A 169 10.33 -0.19 -0.60
N LEU A 170 9.94 -1.42 -0.28
CA LEU A 170 10.50 -2.64 -0.87
C LEU A 170 10.16 -2.75 -2.37
N TYR A 171 8.93 -2.41 -2.78
CA TYR A 171 8.51 -2.37 -4.17
C TYR A 171 9.42 -1.47 -5.02
N ASN A 172 9.70 -0.26 -4.55
CA ASN A 172 10.57 0.66 -5.29
C ASN A 172 12.03 0.20 -5.32
N ALA A 173 12.51 -0.44 -4.25
CA ALA A 173 13.82 -1.08 -4.26
C ALA A 173 13.88 -2.24 -5.28
N ALA A 174 12.80 -3.06 -5.36
CA ALA A 174 12.69 -4.14 -6.33
C ALA A 174 12.67 -3.63 -7.78
N LEU A 175 11.96 -2.55 -8.06
CA LEU A 175 11.98 -1.90 -9.37
C LEU A 175 13.38 -1.39 -9.73
N ASN A 176 14.04 -0.71 -8.79
CA ASN A 176 15.41 -0.20 -8.99
C ASN A 176 16.42 -1.33 -9.22
N ALA A 177 16.20 -2.49 -8.59
CA ALA A 177 17.02 -3.69 -8.80
C ALA A 177 16.64 -4.47 -10.07
N GLN A 178 15.65 -4.01 -10.84
CA GLN A 178 15.15 -4.67 -12.04
C GLN A 178 14.57 -6.08 -11.78
N LEU A 179 13.98 -6.29 -10.59
CA LEU A 179 13.25 -7.53 -10.30
C LEU A 179 11.92 -7.55 -11.06
N ASN A 180 11.44 -8.74 -11.37
CA ASN A 180 10.19 -8.93 -12.10
C ASN A 180 8.99 -8.86 -11.12
N VAL A 181 8.32 -7.71 -11.02
CA VAL A 181 7.14 -7.54 -10.15
C VAL A 181 5.96 -8.28 -10.77
N THR A 182 5.43 -9.27 -10.04
CA THR A 182 4.34 -10.16 -10.48
C THR A 182 2.99 -9.78 -9.87
N GLU A 183 2.98 -9.13 -8.69
CA GLU A 183 1.76 -8.60 -8.07
C GLU A 183 2.03 -7.28 -7.36
N ARG A 184 1.20 -6.28 -7.62
CA ARG A 184 1.22 -4.98 -6.95
C ARG A 184 -0.14 -4.31 -7.04
N HIS A 185 -0.57 -3.69 -5.96
CA HIS A 185 -1.83 -2.95 -5.86
C HIS A 185 -1.59 -1.50 -5.43
N GLU A 186 -2.36 -0.58 -5.99
CA GLU A 186 -2.32 0.84 -5.59
C GLU A 186 -3.26 1.10 -4.42
N HIS A 187 -2.91 2.10 -3.58
CA HIS A 187 -3.86 2.57 -2.59
C HIS A 187 -5.02 3.30 -3.28
N GLY A 188 -6.23 3.15 -2.74
CA GLY A 188 -7.39 3.92 -3.19
C GLY A 188 -7.33 5.42 -2.85
N VAL A 189 -6.30 5.85 -2.09
CA VAL A 189 -6.07 7.23 -1.66
C VAL A 189 -4.59 7.57 -1.75
N GLU A 190 -4.26 8.85 -1.88
CA GLU A 190 -2.87 9.30 -1.86
C GLU A 190 -2.25 9.10 -0.48
N VAL A 191 -1.04 8.56 -0.45
CA VAL A 191 -0.24 8.36 0.75
C VAL A 191 0.92 9.35 0.78
N PRO A 192 1.23 9.97 1.93
CA PRO A 192 2.11 11.14 1.98
C PRO A 192 3.60 10.82 1.84
N TYR A 193 4.00 9.55 1.88
CA TYR A 193 5.40 9.12 1.91
C TYR A 193 5.96 8.71 0.55
N ILE A 194 5.14 8.74 -0.51
CA ILE A 194 5.53 8.40 -1.88
C ILE A 194 4.66 9.12 -2.89
N GLU A 195 5.17 9.34 -4.10
CA GLU A 195 4.42 9.87 -5.21
C GLU A 195 3.35 8.88 -5.69
N LYS A 196 2.23 9.40 -6.19
CA LYS A 196 1.14 8.60 -6.75
C LYS A 196 1.64 7.65 -7.85
N GLY A 197 1.17 6.42 -7.82
CA GLY A 197 1.54 5.38 -8.78
C GLY A 197 2.85 4.66 -8.44
N LYS A 198 3.57 5.09 -7.40
CA LYS A 198 4.78 4.41 -6.90
C LYS A 198 4.57 3.68 -5.58
N ASP A 199 3.34 3.62 -5.12
CA ASP A 199 2.95 2.94 -3.90
C ASP A 199 2.65 1.45 -4.14
N ALA A 200 2.68 0.65 -3.06
CA ALA A 200 2.26 -0.74 -3.07
C ALA A 200 1.50 -1.03 -1.78
N THR A 201 0.17 -1.19 -1.87
CA THR A 201 -0.65 -1.58 -0.73
C THR A 201 -0.70 -3.08 -0.58
N VAL A 202 -0.78 -3.53 0.67
CA VAL A 202 -0.91 -4.94 1.03
C VAL A 202 -2.02 -5.13 2.05
N ASP A 203 -2.79 -6.18 1.86
CA ASP A 203 -3.75 -6.74 2.81
C ASP A 203 -3.54 -8.24 2.89
N TYR A 204 -3.61 -8.82 4.10
CA TYR A 204 -3.20 -10.22 4.25
C TYR A 204 -4.06 -11.20 3.44
N GLU A 205 -5.33 -10.88 3.26
CA GLU A 205 -6.28 -11.83 2.66
C GLU A 205 -6.44 -11.61 1.16
N ASN A 206 -6.24 -10.37 0.65
CA ASN A 206 -6.64 -10.02 -0.70
C ASN A 206 -5.57 -9.34 -1.56
N LEU A 207 -4.59 -8.66 -0.97
CA LEU A 207 -3.65 -7.82 -1.72
C LEU A 207 -2.22 -8.13 -1.29
N ASP A 208 -1.38 -8.54 -2.23
CA ASP A 208 0.02 -8.84 -1.95
C ASP A 208 0.97 -7.95 -2.77
N LEU A 209 2.22 -7.94 -2.37
CA LEU A 209 3.34 -7.51 -3.17
C LEU A 209 4.19 -8.74 -3.46
N LYS A 210 4.30 -9.09 -4.75
CA LYS A 210 5.14 -10.20 -5.19
C LYS A 210 6.11 -9.76 -6.27
N PHE A 211 7.29 -10.33 -6.25
CA PHE A 211 8.27 -10.17 -7.32
C PHE A 211 9.16 -11.40 -7.42
N GLN A 212 9.58 -11.70 -8.62
CA GLN A 212 10.47 -12.81 -8.93
C GLN A 212 11.91 -12.30 -9.09
N ASN A 213 12.87 -13.06 -8.59
CA ASN A 213 14.29 -12.87 -8.86
C ASN A 213 14.61 -13.41 -10.28
N PRO A 214 14.85 -12.54 -11.29
CA PRO A 214 15.11 -12.98 -12.65
C PRO A 214 16.57 -13.40 -12.88
N PHE A 215 17.43 -13.20 -11.88
CA PHE A 215 18.86 -13.47 -11.98
C PHE A 215 19.18 -14.95 -11.78
N ASP A 216 20.37 -15.37 -12.20
CA ASP A 216 20.93 -16.71 -12.01
C ASP A 216 21.66 -16.89 -10.66
N TYR A 217 21.55 -15.87 -9.77
CA TYR A 217 22.12 -15.87 -8.42
C TYR A 217 21.06 -15.47 -7.38
N SER A 218 21.29 -15.86 -6.13
CA SER A 218 20.45 -15.43 -5.00
C SER A 218 20.63 -13.96 -4.70
N ILE A 219 19.53 -13.31 -4.27
CA ILE A 219 19.55 -11.95 -3.76
C ILE A 219 19.10 -11.92 -2.30
N MET A 220 19.59 -10.95 -1.54
CA MET A 220 19.18 -10.73 -0.15
C MET A 220 18.42 -9.42 -0.04
N LEU A 221 17.29 -9.48 0.65
CA LEU A 221 16.45 -8.33 0.99
C LEU A 221 16.82 -7.85 2.39
N SER A 222 17.12 -6.57 2.57
CA SER A 222 17.31 -5.98 3.88
C SER A 222 16.37 -4.81 4.05
N VAL A 223 15.63 -4.80 5.16
CA VAL A 223 14.70 -3.72 5.49
C VAL A 223 14.96 -3.21 6.89
N SER A 224 15.18 -1.92 7.01
CA SER A 224 15.42 -1.26 8.29
C SER A 224 14.48 -0.10 8.53
N VAL A 225 14.19 0.18 9.80
CA VAL A 225 13.34 1.28 10.25
C VAL A 225 14.11 2.12 11.25
N SER A 226 14.51 3.30 10.83
CA SER A 226 15.12 4.34 11.66
C SER A 226 14.06 5.20 12.37
N LYS A 227 14.49 6.28 13.00
CA LYS A 227 13.56 7.26 13.56
C LYS A 227 12.70 7.92 12.48
N ASN A 228 13.29 8.24 11.32
CA ASN A 228 12.67 9.10 10.31
C ASN A 228 12.40 8.40 8.98
N GLU A 229 12.92 7.19 8.75
CA GLU A 229 12.89 6.54 7.45
C GLU A 229 12.71 5.03 7.56
N VAL A 230 12.01 4.49 6.58
CA VAL A 230 12.07 3.09 6.18
C VAL A 230 13.07 3.01 5.03
N ASN A 231 14.03 2.12 5.12
CA ASN A 231 15.00 1.84 4.06
C ASN A 231 14.90 0.36 3.65
N ALA A 232 14.89 0.10 2.34
CA ALA A 232 14.98 -1.24 1.77
C ALA A 232 16.20 -1.29 0.84
N THR A 233 16.99 -2.35 0.97
CA THR A 233 18.14 -2.64 0.11
C THR A 233 18.05 -4.05 -0.45
N ILE A 234 18.57 -4.23 -1.65
CA ILE A 234 18.68 -5.51 -2.34
C ILE A 234 20.15 -5.69 -2.71
N SER A 235 20.74 -6.80 -2.29
CA SER A 235 22.14 -7.14 -2.54
C SER A 235 22.28 -8.57 -3.05
N ARG A 236 23.45 -8.91 -3.58
CA ARG A 236 23.85 -10.25 -3.95
C ARG A 236 25.16 -10.61 -3.29
#